data_666a59ad075c67b6c8be30dbbe29f078
#
_entry.id   666a59ad075c67b6c8be30dbbe29f078
#
_cell.length_a   1.000
_cell.length_b   1.000
_cell.length_c   1.000
_cell.angle_alpha   90.00
_cell.angle_beta   90.00
_cell.angle_gamma   90.00
#
_symmetry.space_group_name_H-M   'P 1'
#
loop_
_entity.id
_entity.type
_entity.pdbx_description
1 polymer ?
#
loop_
_entity_poly.entity_id
_entity_poly.type
_entity_poly.pdbx_seq_one_letter_code
_entity_poly.pdbx_strand_id
1 'polypeptide(L)'
;ELWGGKTVPDVTGEAQSDAVWVLESKGFRVNTTQVKSDEVEGIVLITDPQAGSRVEKGTSISVSIATPRAVPDIVGKTQDDAKAALDKEGLDNVTFTTEKSNDDEGTVIALSLDAGTKVKAATALTVTIAEAYTVPDVTGKSEDDAKSALADAGYKVKTKTTYTEDTAEGTVISTDPEPGTKLASGTSVTLNVAKSRAKELISETKDYFSKGATVVIDGVNCEIVSCDSVDYEGDGVVSYTVTAKKFEKTALFGTLFANSEQMSGTITWGSDNSIRSSSPKLSK
;
A
#
# COMPACT_ATOMS: atom_id res chain seq x y z
N GLU A 1 79.07 0.25 -22.95
CA GLU A 1 78.04 1.30 -23.03
C GLU A 1 77.44 1.50 -21.63
N LEU A 2 77.68 2.65 -21.02
CA LEU A 2 77.11 3.06 -19.73
C LEU A 2 75.60 3.27 -19.91
N TRP A 3 74.83 2.36 -19.34
CA TRP A 3 73.38 2.41 -19.34
C TRP A 3 72.93 3.73 -18.65
N GLY A 4 72.52 4.71 -19.45
CA GLY A 4 72.19 6.04 -18.99
C GLY A 4 70.79 6.15 -18.31
N GLY A 5 70.43 5.09 -17.55
CA GLY A 5 69.12 5.06 -16.85
C GLY A 5 69.07 6.12 -15.76
N LYS A 6 67.91 6.76 -15.64
CA LYS A 6 67.57 7.73 -14.57
C LYS A 6 66.70 7.08 -13.51
N THR A 7 66.90 7.46 -12.27
CA THR A 7 66.12 7.01 -11.14
C THR A 7 64.85 7.88 -11.04
N VAL A 8 63.68 7.26 -10.92
CA VAL A 8 62.41 7.94 -10.68
C VAL A 8 62.43 8.59 -9.28
N PRO A 9 62.31 9.93 -9.18
CA PRO A 9 62.27 10.57 -7.87
C PRO A 9 61.00 10.17 -7.09
N ASP A 10 61.07 10.18 -5.75
CA ASP A 10 59.91 10.06 -4.93
C ASP A 10 59.16 11.40 -4.86
N VAL A 11 57.94 11.39 -5.34
CA VAL A 11 57.03 12.55 -5.30
C VAL A 11 55.72 12.23 -4.61
N THR A 12 55.67 11.09 -3.89
CA THR A 12 54.52 10.65 -3.12
C THR A 12 54.16 11.67 -2.04
N GLY A 13 52.91 12.04 -1.92
CA GLY A 13 52.43 13.08 -0.96
C GLY A 13 52.63 14.51 -1.39
N GLU A 14 53.37 14.76 -2.52
CA GLU A 14 53.56 16.08 -3.07
C GLU A 14 52.30 16.58 -3.83
N ALA A 15 52.13 17.90 -3.96
CA ALA A 15 51.08 18.45 -4.82
C ALA A 15 51.32 18.09 -6.29
N GLN A 16 50.27 17.86 -7.05
CA GLN A 16 50.34 17.49 -8.49
C GLN A 16 51.27 18.37 -9.28
N SER A 17 51.19 19.72 -9.11
CA SER A 17 52.03 20.69 -9.79
C SER A 17 53.52 20.50 -9.53
N ASP A 18 53.87 20.26 -8.28
CA ASP A 18 55.26 20.14 -7.84
C ASP A 18 55.86 18.78 -8.29
N ALA A 19 55.06 17.74 -8.16
CA ALA A 19 55.45 16.41 -8.65
C ALA A 19 55.68 16.37 -10.15
N VAL A 20 54.79 16.98 -10.94
CA VAL A 20 54.99 17.11 -12.41
C VAL A 20 56.26 17.88 -12.72
N TRP A 21 56.48 19.01 -12.08
CA TRP A 21 57.70 19.81 -12.28
C TRP A 21 58.97 19.03 -11.95
N VAL A 22 58.99 18.31 -10.80
CA VAL A 22 60.13 17.50 -10.39
C VAL A 22 60.45 16.41 -11.43
N LEU A 23 59.43 15.66 -11.87
CA LEU A 23 59.60 14.59 -12.84
C LEU A 23 60.04 15.09 -14.21
N GLU A 24 59.44 16.15 -14.74
CA GLU A 24 59.76 16.76 -16.01
C GLU A 24 61.18 17.38 -16.02
N SER A 25 61.57 18.04 -14.91
CA SER A 25 62.94 18.57 -14.75
C SER A 25 64.02 17.51 -14.83
N LYS A 26 63.69 16.27 -14.43
CA LYS A 26 64.56 15.07 -14.55
C LYS A 26 64.50 14.46 -15.95
N GLY A 27 63.61 14.99 -16.83
CA GLY A 27 63.51 14.56 -18.25
C GLY A 27 62.63 13.35 -18.45
N PHE A 28 61.67 13.13 -17.59
CA PHE A 28 60.55 12.15 -17.75
C PHE A 28 59.39 12.80 -18.47
N ARG A 29 58.48 12.00 -19.04
CA ARG A 29 57.18 12.42 -19.49
C ARG A 29 56.19 12.08 -18.40
N VAL A 30 55.20 12.93 -18.13
CA VAL A 30 54.24 12.68 -17.04
C VAL A 30 52.85 12.55 -17.62
N ASN A 31 52.17 11.46 -17.21
CA ASN A 31 50.73 11.27 -17.42
C ASN A 31 50.05 11.23 -16.05
N THR A 32 49.05 12.08 -15.84
CA THR A 32 48.30 12.09 -14.56
C THR A 32 47.00 11.35 -14.73
N THR A 33 46.63 10.56 -13.68
CA THR A 33 45.34 9.85 -13.59
C THR A 33 44.70 10.18 -12.24
N GLN A 34 43.43 10.55 -12.25
CA GLN A 34 42.67 10.83 -11.04
C GLN A 34 42.21 9.53 -10.41
N VAL A 35 42.42 9.37 -9.11
CA VAL A 35 42.07 8.16 -8.35
C VAL A 35 41.30 8.57 -7.08
N LYS A 36 40.15 7.97 -6.86
CA LYS A 36 39.36 8.18 -5.64
C LYS A 36 40.15 7.76 -4.41
N SER A 37 40.30 8.68 -3.47
CA SER A 37 41.15 8.46 -2.27
C SER A 37 40.58 9.19 -1.06
N ASP A 38 40.93 8.74 0.13
CA ASP A 38 40.63 9.39 1.42
C ASP A 38 41.75 10.39 1.80
N GLU A 39 42.80 10.47 0.99
CA GLU A 39 43.90 11.41 1.15
C GLU A 39 43.51 12.82 0.71
N VAL A 40 44.38 13.78 1.00
CA VAL A 40 44.16 15.18 0.62
C VAL A 40 44.06 15.31 -0.90
N GLU A 41 43.07 16.06 -1.37
CA GLU A 41 42.85 16.31 -2.79
C GLU A 41 44.06 16.91 -3.48
N GLY A 42 44.41 16.37 -4.66
CA GLY A 42 45.49 16.90 -5.50
C GLY A 42 46.88 16.44 -5.17
N ILE A 43 47.09 15.59 -4.16
CA ILE A 43 48.42 14.99 -3.89
C ILE A 43 48.64 13.73 -4.71
N VAL A 44 49.94 13.43 -4.92
CA VAL A 44 50.40 12.17 -5.56
C VAL A 44 50.23 11.00 -4.61
N LEU A 45 49.52 9.96 -5.06
CA LEU A 45 49.35 8.70 -4.32
C LEU A 45 50.48 7.72 -4.64
N ILE A 46 50.78 7.53 -5.92
CA ILE A 46 51.75 6.57 -6.39
C ILE A 46 52.22 6.97 -7.81
N THR A 47 53.40 6.51 -8.17
CA THR A 47 53.93 6.61 -9.52
C THR A 47 54.15 5.22 -10.13
N ASP A 48 54.00 5.10 -11.45
CA ASP A 48 54.34 3.91 -12.21
C ASP A 48 55.16 4.30 -13.44
N PRO A 49 56.42 3.89 -13.54
CA PRO A 49 57.26 3.11 -12.62
C PRO A 49 57.41 3.79 -11.24
N GLN A 50 57.51 2.94 -10.19
CA GLN A 50 57.59 3.40 -8.80
C GLN A 50 58.81 4.24 -8.53
N ALA A 51 58.73 5.12 -7.51
CA ALA A 51 59.85 5.85 -6.96
C ALA A 51 61.06 4.92 -6.69
N GLY A 52 62.29 5.36 -7.03
CA GLY A 52 63.49 4.57 -6.91
C GLY A 52 63.79 3.64 -8.11
N SER A 53 62.83 3.38 -8.99
CA SER A 53 63.04 2.57 -10.21
C SER A 53 64.03 3.24 -11.15
N ARG A 54 64.89 2.45 -11.77
CA ARG A 54 65.82 2.92 -12.77
C ARG A 54 65.28 2.68 -14.19
N VAL A 55 64.99 3.72 -14.93
CA VAL A 55 64.36 3.70 -16.22
C VAL A 55 65.09 4.55 -17.24
N GLU A 56 64.81 4.40 -18.52
CA GLU A 56 65.46 5.18 -19.59
C GLU A 56 65.02 6.63 -19.54
N LYS A 57 65.87 7.54 -20.04
CA LYS A 57 65.54 8.95 -20.23
C LYS A 57 64.35 9.09 -21.19
N GLY A 58 63.32 9.89 -20.80
CA GLY A 58 62.11 10.10 -21.59
C GLY A 58 61.03 9.05 -21.38
N THR A 59 61.23 8.09 -20.44
CA THR A 59 60.19 7.19 -20.01
C THR A 59 58.98 7.97 -19.51
N SER A 60 57.78 7.54 -19.87
CA SER A 60 56.52 8.07 -19.32
C SER A 60 56.29 7.53 -17.94
N ILE A 61 56.07 8.43 -17.01
CA ILE A 61 55.69 8.12 -15.63
C ILE A 61 54.17 8.39 -15.45
N SER A 62 53.40 7.39 -15.12
CA SER A 62 51.99 7.57 -14.71
C SER A 62 51.96 7.97 -13.25
N VAL A 63 51.27 9.07 -12.96
CA VAL A 63 51.12 9.64 -11.61
C VAL A 63 49.67 9.60 -11.21
N SER A 64 49.34 8.84 -10.16
CA SER A 64 48.01 8.78 -9.61
C SER A 64 47.79 9.95 -8.63
N ILE A 65 46.79 10.75 -8.89
CA ILE A 65 46.44 11.93 -8.09
C ILE A 65 45.17 11.69 -7.28
N ALA A 66 45.21 12.02 -6.02
CA ALA A 66 44.08 11.89 -5.12
C ALA A 66 42.91 12.79 -5.51
N THR A 67 41.74 12.23 -5.65
CA THR A 67 40.48 12.97 -5.75
C THR A 67 39.52 12.52 -4.66
N PRO A 68 38.76 13.45 -4.04
CA PRO A 68 37.83 13.09 -3.00
C PRO A 68 36.71 12.20 -3.58
N ARG A 69 36.21 11.30 -2.73
CA ARG A 69 34.95 10.65 -2.95
C ARG A 69 33.81 11.62 -2.66
N ALA A 70 32.71 11.48 -3.37
CA ALA A 70 31.52 12.25 -3.11
C ALA A 70 30.29 11.36 -3.20
N VAL A 71 29.26 11.70 -2.43
CA VAL A 71 27.95 11.05 -2.54
C VAL A 71 27.40 11.29 -3.95
N PRO A 72 27.16 10.22 -4.75
CA PRO A 72 26.64 10.39 -6.09
C PRO A 72 25.17 10.84 -6.09
N ASP A 73 24.75 11.55 -7.14
CA ASP A 73 23.34 11.87 -7.36
C ASP A 73 22.61 10.65 -7.91
N ILE A 74 21.91 9.94 -7.02
CA ILE A 74 21.25 8.67 -7.30
C ILE A 74 19.76 8.66 -6.93
N VAL A 75 19.20 9.77 -6.45
CA VAL A 75 17.76 9.85 -6.20
C VAL A 75 16.99 9.69 -7.50
N GLY A 76 15.94 8.88 -7.49
CA GLY A 76 15.16 8.51 -8.68
C GLY A 76 15.76 7.40 -9.55
N LYS A 77 16.98 6.93 -9.25
CA LYS A 77 17.59 5.78 -9.95
C LYS A 77 17.13 4.45 -9.36
N THR A 78 17.27 3.38 -10.14
CA THR A 78 17.05 2.02 -9.64
C THR A 78 18.10 1.64 -8.61
N GLN A 79 17.80 0.68 -7.76
CA GLN A 79 18.74 0.19 -6.75
C GLN A 79 20.06 -0.31 -7.37
N ASP A 80 19.99 -0.97 -8.54
CA ASP A 80 21.18 -1.49 -9.22
C ASP A 80 22.06 -0.38 -9.77
N ASP A 81 21.45 0.65 -10.40
CA ASP A 81 22.18 1.82 -10.90
C ASP A 81 22.80 2.62 -9.76
N ALA A 82 22.06 2.74 -8.65
CA ALA A 82 22.55 3.39 -7.43
C ALA A 82 23.77 2.65 -6.86
N LYS A 83 23.70 1.32 -6.76
CA LYS A 83 24.82 0.51 -6.32
C LYS A 83 26.06 0.66 -7.21
N ALA A 84 25.87 0.59 -8.53
CA ALA A 84 26.96 0.79 -9.48
C ALA A 84 27.62 2.19 -9.35
N ALA A 85 26.83 3.22 -9.10
CA ALA A 85 27.32 4.58 -8.89
C ALA A 85 28.11 4.72 -7.57
N LEU A 86 27.64 4.10 -6.51
CA LEU A 86 28.29 4.06 -5.18
C LEU A 86 29.61 3.28 -5.23
N ASP A 87 29.62 2.13 -5.90
CA ASP A 87 30.82 1.30 -6.11
C ASP A 87 31.89 2.07 -6.91
N LYS A 88 31.46 2.84 -7.93
CA LYS A 88 32.37 3.70 -8.73
C LYS A 88 33.04 4.79 -7.89
N GLU A 89 32.33 5.33 -6.89
CA GLU A 89 32.89 6.29 -5.93
C GLU A 89 33.75 5.59 -4.85
N GLY A 90 33.70 4.26 -4.74
CA GLY A 90 34.43 3.48 -3.74
C GLY A 90 33.90 3.70 -2.32
N LEU A 91 32.57 3.72 -2.14
CA LEU A 91 31.90 3.85 -0.86
C LEU A 91 31.58 2.46 -0.33
N ASP A 92 32.26 2.04 0.73
CA ASP A 92 32.22 0.66 1.22
C ASP A 92 31.19 0.42 2.33
N ASN A 93 30.70 1.50 2.98
CA ASN A 93 29.81 1.41 4.13
C ASN A 93 28.41 1.94 3.78
N VAL A 94 27.73 1.24 2.87
CA VAL A 94 26.40 1.61 2.39
C VAL A 94 25.35 0.63 2.90
N THR A 95 24.28 1.16 3.49
CA THR A 95 23.11 0.38 3.94
C THR A 95 21.89 0.77 3.10
N PHE A 96 21.21 -0.23 2.53
CA PHE A 96 19.94 -0.06 1.85
C PHE A 96 18.79 -0.36 2.81
N THR A 97 17.81 0.55 2.86
CA THR A 97 16.57 0.40 3.63
C THR A 97 15.39 0.60 2.69
N THR A 98 14.21 0.12 3.06
CA THR A 98 12.98 0.34 2.31
C THR A 98 12.01 1.21 3.10
N GLU A 99 11.23 2.02 2.39
CA GLU A 99 10.15 2.82 2.95
C GLU A 99 8.97 2.84 1.98
N LYS A 100 7.74 2.76 2.54
CA LYS A 100 6.53 2.86 1.73
C LYS A 100 6.44 4.22 1.06
N SER A 101 6.32 4.21 -0.27
CA SER A 101 6.25 5.42 -1.09
C SER A 101 5.27 5.25 -2.25
N ASN A 102 4.81 6.39 -2.79
CA ASN A 102 4.05 6.44 -4.04
C ASN A 102 4.98 6.57 -5.28
N ASP A 103 6.29 6.62 -5.06
CA ASP A 103 7.27 6.58 -6.15
C ASP A 103 7.39 5.16 -6.73
N ASP A 104 8.02 5.06 -7.88
CA ASP A 104 8.23 3.77 -8.54
C ASP A 104 9.01 2.82 -7.63
N GLU A 105 8.44 1.62 -7.40
CA GLU A 105 9.05 0.61 -6.55
C GLU A 105 10.47 0.27 -7.01
N GLY A 106 11.38 0.16 -6.05
CA GLY A 106 12.79 -0.15 -6.30
C GLY A 106 13.64 1.05 -6.69
N THR A 107 13.09 2.27 -6.70
CA THR A 107 13.86 3.49 -6.92
C THR A 107 14.34 4.11 -5.61
N VAL A 108 15.47 4.81 -5.68
CA VAL A 108 16.01 5.57 -4.54
C VAL A 108 15.16 6.81 -4.29
N ILE A 109 14.65 6.94 -3.06
CA ILE A 109 13.82 8.08 -2.64
C ILE A 109 14.54 9.04 -1.68
N ALA A 110 15.54 8.55 -0.95
CA ALA A 110 16.29 9.40 -0.03
C ALA A 110 17.72 8.88 0.21
N LEU A 111 18.58 9.81 0.60
CA LEU A 111 19.94 9.56 1.06
C LEU A 111 20.13 10.19 2.44
N SER A 112 20.92 9.56 3.32
CA SER A 112 21.26 10.14 4.63
C SER A 112 22.26 11.31 4.55
N LEU A 113 22.91 11.50 3.40
CA LEU A 113 23.82 12.61 3.12
C LEU A 113 23.48 13.17 1.74
N ASP A 114 23.60 14.48 1.57
CA ASP A 114 23.30 15.16 0.31
C ASP A 114 24.26 14.76 -0.80
N ALA A 115 23.75 14.64 -2.03
CA ALA A 115 24.56 14.43 -3.22
C ALA A 115 25.64 15.50 -3.37
N GLY A 116 26.86 15.12 -3.76
CA GLY A 116 28.02 16.00 -3.84
C GLY A 116 28.77 16.19 -2.55
N THR A 117 28.27 15.73 -1.41
CA THR A 117 29.00 15.77 -0.13
C THR A 117 30.29 14.98 -0.22
N LYS A 118 31.45 15.63 0.07
CA LYS A 118 32.74 14.95 0.12
C LYS A 118 32.82 14.03 1.33
N VAL A 119 33.15 12.77 1.10
CA VAL A 119 33.14 11.70 2.10
C VAL A 119 34.36 10.79 1.97
N LYS A 120 34.65 10.01 3.02
CA LYS A 120 35.62 8.92 2.99
C LYS A 120 34.96 7.58 2.60
N ALA A 121 35.75 6.61 2.14
CA ALA A 121 35.24 5.27 1.79
C ALA A 121 34.38 4.64 2.89
N ALA A 122 34.84 4.73 4.14
CA ALA A 122 34.15 4.13 5.29
C ALA A 122 33.02 4.98 5.88
N THR A 123 32.68 6.13 5.25
CA THR A 123 31.54 6.96 5.73
C THR A 123 30.25 6.19 5.60
N ALA A 124 29.49 6.10 6.69
CA ALA A 124 28.19 5.44 6.68
C ALA A 124 27.19 6.23 5.84
N LEU A 125 26.60 5.59 4.85
CA LEU A 125 25.57 6.14 3.97
C LEU A 125 24.35 5.20 3.97
N THR A 126 23.18 5.75 4.29
CA THR A 126 21.92 5.03 4.14
C THR A 126 21.22 5.48 2.88
N VAL A 127 20.80 4.52 2.08
CA VAL A 127 20.05 4.71 0.84
C VAL A 127 18.65 4.12 1.06
N THR A 128 17.62 4.95 0.95
CA THR A 128 16.23 4.53 1.11
C THR A 128 15.61 4.24 -0.25
N ILE A 129 15.05 3.05 -0.39
CA ILE A 129 14.42 2.54 -1.61
C ILE A 129 12.90 2.56 -1.44
N ALA A 130 12.18 3.00 -2.47
CA ALA A 130 10.72 2.97 -2.51
C ALA A 130 10.19 1.53 -2.47
N GLU A 131 9.26 1.28 -1.57
CA GLU A 131 8.44 0.07 -1.51
C GLU A 131 6.99 0.44 -1.79
N ALA A 132 6.32 -0.26 -2.72
CA ALA A 132 4.94 0.04 -3.07
C ALA A 132 3.98 -0.27 -1.91
N TYR A 133 2.92 0.54 -1.79
CA TYR A 133 1.76 0.19 -0.97
C TYR A 133 1.00 -0.96 -1.64
N THR A 134 0.58 -1.96 -0.84
CA THR A 134 -0.21 -3.10 -1.30
C THR A 134 -1.47 -3.23 -0.46
N VAL A 135 -2.60 -3.61 -1.09
CA VAL A 135 -3.86 -3.88 -0.38
C VAL A 135 -3.67 -5.09 0.54
N PRO A 136 -3.82 -4.95 1.87
CA PRO A 136 -3.72 -6.07 2.78
C PRO A 136 -4.90 -7.04 2.63
N ASP A 137 -4.68 -8.32 2.93
CA ASP A 137 -5.78 -9.29 2.99
C ASP A 137 -6.55 -9.11 4.29
N VAL A 138 -7.80 -8.69 4.15
CA VAL A 138 -8.76 -8.49 5.23
C VAL A 138 -9.97 -9.39 5.10
N THR A 139 -9.94 -10.36 4.19
CA THR A 139 -11.02 -11.34 3.99
C THR A 139 -11.26 -12.15 5.26
N GLY A 140 -12.52 -12.34 5.64
CA GLY A 140 -12.90 -13.06 6.85
C GLY A 140 -12.79 -12.28 8.15
N LYS A 141 -12.27 -11.04 8.13
CA LYS A 141 -12.24 -10.17 9.30
C LYS A 141 -13.60 -9.48 9.52
N SER A 142 -13.79 -8.94 10.72
CA SER A 142 -14.91 -8.01 10.97
C SER A 142 -14.74 -6.73 10.14
N GLU A 143 -15.86 -6.06 9.84
CA GLU A 143 -15.84 -4.79 9.12
C GLU A 143 -14.93 -3.74 9.79
N ASP A 144 -14.96 -3.64 11.12
CA ASP A 144 -14.19 -2.65 11.88
C ASP A 144 -12.68 -2.98 11.88
N ASP A 145 -12.32 -4.25 12.06
CA ASP A 145 -10.91 -4.68 11.97
C ASP A 145 -10.34 -4.49 10.57
N ALA A 146 -11.15 -4.75 9.55
CA ALA A 146 -10.76 -4.56 8.15
C ALA A 146 -10.57 -3.08 7.81
N LYS A 147 -11.47 -2.20 8.29
CA LYS A 147 -11.34 -0.75 8.13
C LYS A 147 -10.06 -0.23 8.77
N SER A 148 -9.77 -0.68 9.99
CA SER A 148 -8.54 -0.29 10.71
C SER A 148 -7.30 -0.75 9.94
N ALA A 149 -7.25 -2.00 9.51
CA ALA A 149 -6.10 -2.55 8.79
C ALA A 149 -5.84 -1.83 7.44
N LEU A 150 -6.90 -1.48 6.71
CA LEU A 150 -6.76 -0.73 5.46
C LEU A 150 -6.35 0.72 5.70
N ALA A 151 -6.88 1.37 6.76
CA ALA A 151 -6.49 2.72 7.12
C ALA A 151 -5.02 2.79 7.56
N ASP A 152 -4.54 1.84 8.36
CA ASP A 152 -3.14 1.71 8.79
C ASP A 152 -2.21 1.46 7.60
N ALA A 153 -2.70 0.76 6.56
CA ALA A 153 -2.00 0.58 5.29
C ALA A 153 -2.06 1.82 4.37
N GLY A 154 -2.69 2.92 4.80
CA GLY A 154 -2.73 4.18 4.07
C GLY A 154 -3.86 4.32 3.05
N TYR A 155 -4.89 3.47 3.08
CA TYR A 155 -6.03 3.51 2.14
C TYR A 155 -7.26 4.21 2.72
N LYS A 156 -8.08 4.77 1.84
CA LYS A 156 -9.44 5.20 2.15
C LYS A 156 -10.38 4.01 2.00
N VAL A 157 -11.33 3.85 2.92
CA VAL A 157 -12.22 2.69 2.91
C VAL A 157 -13.63 3.11 2.51
N LYS A 158 -14.23 2.35 1.59
CA LYS A 158 -15.65 2.36 1.27
C LYS A 158 -16.24 1.00 1.62
N THR A 159 -17.48 0.97 2.08
CA THR A 159 -18.20 -0.29 2.36
C THR A 159 -19.31 -0.48 1.36
N LYS A 160 -19.46 -1.70 0.86
CA LYS A 160 -20.58 -2.17 0.06
C LYS A 160 -21.16 -3.41 0.71
N THR A 161 -22.47 -3.43 0.90
CA THR A 161 -23.18 -4.58 1.44
C THR A 161 -23.41 -5.62 0.36
N THR A 162 -23.15 -6.89 0.69
CA THR A 162 -23.47 -8.05 -0.13
C THR A 162 -24.34 -9.01 0.68
N TYR A 163 -25.53 -9.29 0.19
CA TYR A 163 -26.45 -10.21 0.85
C TYR A 163 -26.01 -11.65 0.61
N THR A 164 -25.83 -12.40 1.70
CA THR A 164 -25.46 -13.82 1.69
C THR A 164 -25.84 -14.47 3.01
N GLU A 165 -26.14 -15.76 2.98
CA GLU A 165 -26.33 -16.59 4.19
C GLU A 165 -25.12 -17.52 4.43
N ASP A 166 -24.16 -17.55 3.49
CA ASP A 166 -22.98 -18.43 3.57
C ASP A 166 -21.87 -17.84 4.47
N THR A 167 -21.96 -16.55 4.77
CA THR A 167 -20.94 -15.82 5.53
C THR A 167 -21.62 -15.07 6.69
N ALA A 168 -21.01 -15.13 7.87
CA ALA A 168 -21.53 -14.42 9.04
C ALA A 168 -21.68 -12.91 8.76
N GLU A 169 -22.80 -12.34 9.21
CA GLU A 169 -23.10 -10.91 9.06
C GLU A 169 -21.98 -10.04 9.66
N GLY A 170 -21.58 -8.98 8.95
CA GLY A 170 -20.50 -8.08 9.33
C GLY A 170 -19.10 -8.57 8.98
N THR A 171 -19.00 -9.73 8.31
CA THR A 171 -17.71 -10.28 7.86
C THR A 171 -17.36 -9.80 6.44
N VAL A 172 -16.11 -9.46 6.21
CA VAL A 172 -15.62 -9.06 4.88
C VAL A 172 -15.53 -10.28 3.97
N ILE A 173 -16.24 -10.22 2.85
CA ILE A 173 -16.25 -11.27 1.81
C ILE A 173 -15.06 -11.07 0.86
N SER A 174 -14.80 -9.84 0.45
CA SER A 174 -13.75 -9.49 -0.50
C SER A 174 -13.43 -8.00 -0.44
N THR A 175 -12.32 -7.61 -1.07
CA THR A 175 -11.98 -6.21 -1.34
C THR A 175 -11.94 -5.96 -2.84
N ASP A 176 -12.16 -4.70 -3.21
CA ASP A 176 -11.95 -4.20 -4.56
C ASP A 176 -11.16 -2.88 -4.48
N PRO A 177 -9.89 -2.84 -4.97
CA PRO A 177 -9.13 -3.94 -5.59
C PRO A 177 -8.79 -5.11 -4.66
N GLU A 178 -8.41 -6.26 -5.27
CA GLU A 178 -8.08 -7.50 -4.56
C GLU A 178 -6.83 -7.36 -3.66
N PRO A 179 -6.70 -8.20 -2.60
CA PRO A 179 -5.51 -8.24 -1.77
C PRO A 179 -4.22 -8.44 -2.59
N GLY A 180 -3.14 -7.78 -2.18
CA GLY A 180 -1.85 -7.80 -2.89
C GLY A 180 -1.76 -6.84 -4.08
N THR A 181 -2.85 -6.18 -4.50
CA THR A 181 -2.80 -5.16 -5.55
C THR A 181 -1.97 -3.97 -5.10
N LYS A 182 -1.03 -3.54 -5.94
CA LYS A 182 -0.21 -2.34 -5.70
C LYS A 182 -1.01 -1.09 -6.05
N LEU A 183 -1.14 -0.19 -5.09
CA LEU A 183 -1.89 1.07 -5.23
C LEU A 183 -1.18 2.20 -4.48
N ALA A 184 -1.33 3.41 -4.99
CA ALA A 184 -0.87 4.60 -4.28
C ALA A 184 -1.62 4.79 -2.94
N SER A 185 -0.91 5.27 -1.92
CA SER A 185 -1.51 5.69 -0.65
C SER A 185 -2.62 6.73 -0.88
N GLY A 186 -3.68 6.65 -0.08
CA GLY A 186 -4.85 7.52 -0.21
C GLY A 186 -5.87 7.06 -1.25
N THR A 187 -5.60 5.99 -2.02
CA THR A 187 -6.57 5.38 -2.93
C THR A 187 -7.72 4.73 -2.14
N SER A 188 -8.91 4.69 -2.72
CA SER A 188 -10.07 4.04 -2.10
C SER A 188 -10.08 2.54 -2.36
N VAL A 189 -10.26 1.75 -1.31
CA VAL A 189 -10.53 0.31 -1.37
C VAL A 189 -11.95 0.05 -0.88
N THR A 190 -12.72 -0.74 -1.62
CA THR A 190 -14.09 -1.10 -1.27
C THR A 190 -14.10 -2.43 -0.53
N LEU A 191 -14.67 -2.46 0.66
CA LEU A 191 -15.00 -3.68 1.40
C LEU A 191 -16.36 -4.18 0.98
N ASN A 192 -16.45 -5.43 0.52
CA ASN A 192 -17.72 -6.13 0.36
C ASN A 192 -18.03 -6.88 1.66
N VAL A 193 -19.04 -6.44 2.39
CA VAL A 193 -19.38 -6.94 3.72
C VAL A 193 -20.66 -7.76 3.66
N ALA A 194 -20.65 -8.93 4.29
CA ALA A 194 -21.80 -9.83 4.38
C ALA A 194 -22.94 -9.20 5.18
N LYS A 195 -24.15 -9.30 4.69
CA LYS A 195 -25.39 -8.98 5.40
C LYS A 195 -26.38 -10.13 5.21
N SER A 196 -27.05 -10.55 6.31
CA SER A 196 -28.07 -11.59 6.24
C SER A 196 -29.36 -11.00 5.64
N ARG A 197 -29.76 -11.53 4.50
CA ARG A 197 -31.05 -11.20 3.87
C ARG A 197 -32.20 -11.70 4.70
N ALA A 198 -32.05 -12.88 5.31
CA ALA A 198 -33.05 -13.46 6.20
C ALA A 198 -33.38 -12.51 7.37
N LYS A 199 -32.35 -12.01 8.07
CA LYS A 199 -32.56 -11.09 9.21
C LYS A 199 -33.26 -9.80 8.80
N GLU A 200 -32.86 -9.23 7.65
CA GLU A 200 -33.47 -8.02 7.14
C GLU A 200 -34.95 -8.23 6.85
N LEU A 201 -35.29 -9.29 6.10
CA LEU A 201 -36.70 -9.57 5.74
C LEU A 201 -37.56 -9.95 6.93
N ILE A 202 -37.00 -10.65 7.93
CA ILE A 202 -37.69 -10.91 9.20
C ILE A 202 -37.99 -9.58 9.92
N SER A 203 -37.04 -8.65 9.96
CA SER A 203 -37.24 -7.33 10.56
C SER A 203 -38.31 -6.54 9.83
N GLU A 204 -38.23 -6.43 8.50
CA GLU A 204 -39.20 -5.74 7.67
C GLU A 204 -40.62 -6.30 7.83
N THR A 205 -40.72 -7.65 7.92
CA THR A 205 -42.03 -8.31 8.13
C THR A 205 -42.59 -8.02 9.53
N LYS A 206 -41.75 -8.03 10.59
CA LYS A 206 -42.15 -7.65 11.94
C LYS A 206 -42.61 -6.18 12.03
N ASP A 207 -41.90 -5.28 11.33
CA ASP A 207 -42.25 -3.87 11.26
C ASP A 207 -43.57 -3.65 10.51
N TYR A 208 -43.81 -4.42 9.44
CA TYR A 208 -45.09 -4.37 8.70
C TYR A 208 -46.25 -4.79 9.59
N PHE A 209 -46.09 -5.81 10.44
CA PHE A 209 -47.08 -6.29 11.39
C PHE A 209 -46.86 -5.75 12.80
N SER A 210 -46.36 -4.54 12.95
CA SER A 210 -46.18 -3.94 14.26
C SER A 210 -47.53 -3.77 15.00
N LYS A 211 -47.50 -3.92 16.33
CA LYS A 211 -48.71 -3.80 17.16
C LYS A 211 -49.40 -2.46 16.93
N GLY A 212 -50.72 -2.51 16.68
CA GLY A 212 -51.57 -1.35 16.41
C GLY A 212 -51.52 -0.90 14.95
N ALA A 213 -50.70 -1.54 14.09
CA ALA A 213 -50.72 -1.25 12.67
C ALA A 213 -52.07 -1.64 12.05
N THR A 214 -52.57 -0.83 11.12
CA THR A 214 -53.75 -1.18 10.32
C THR A 214 -53.26 -1.70 8.98
N VAL A 215 -53.59 -2.92 8.65
CA VAL A 215 -53.27 -3.58 7.39
C VAL A 215 -54.51 -4.13 6.72
N VAL A 216 -54.49 -4.25 5.41
CA VAL A 216 -55.60 -4.88 4.66
C VAL A 216 -55.17 -6.31 4.34
N ILE A 217 -55.93 -7.30 4.81
CA ILE A 217 -55.70 -8.71 4.56
C ILE A 217 -56.88 -9.24 3.76
N ASP A 218 -56.63 -9.72 2.53
CA ASP A 218 -57.67 -10.13 1.58
C ASP A 218 -58.81 -9.12 1.42
N GLY A 219 -58.49 -7.83 1.40
CA GLY A 219 -59.48 -6.75 1.23
C GLY A 219 -60.21 -6.36 2.52
N VAL A 220 -59.88 -6.96 3.66
CA VAL A 220 -60.47 -6.64 4.97
C VAL A 220 -59.49 -5.79 5.78
N ASN A 221 -59.91 -4.65 6.30
CA ASN A 221 -59.11 -3.86 7.24
C ASN A 221 -58.95 -4.60 8.56
N CYS A 222 -57.74 -4.72 9.02
CA CYS A 222 -57.39 -5.40 10.26
C CYS A 222 -56.47 -4.53 11.11
N GLU A 223 -56.63 -4.55 12.43
CA GLU A 223 -55.69 -4.00 13.40
C GLU A 223 -54.84 -5.13 13.95
N ILE A 224 -53.49 -5.01 13.87
CA ILE A 224 -52.56 -5.97 14.38
C ILE A 224 -52.50 -5.89 15.89
N VAL A 225 -52.80 -7.00 16.55
CA VAL A 225 -52.71 -7.20 18.03
C VAL A 225 -51.32 -7.66 18.41
N SER A 226 -50.80 -8.64 17.69
CA SER A 226 -49.44 -9.17 17.86
C SER A 226 -48.93 -9.78 16.56
N CYS A 227 -47.59 -9.75 16.39
CA CYS A 227 -46.88 -10.53 15.42
C CYS A 227 -46.27 -11.72 16.18
N ASP A 228 -46.85 -12.93 16.00
CA ASP A 228 -46.60 -14.09 16.86
C ASP A 228 -45.36 -14.87 16.42
N SER A 229 -45.15 -15.03 15.11
CA SER A 229 -43.92 -15.57 14.53
C SER A 229 -43.61 -14.97 13.17
N VAL A 230 -42.34 -14.96 12.82
CA VAL A 230 -41.81 -14.58 11.47
C VAL A 230 -40.60 -15.45 11.20
N ASP A 231 -40.66 -16.26 10.17
CA ASP A 231 -39.62 -17.22 9.81
C ASP A 231 -39.24 -17.06 8.33
N TYR A 232 -37.93 -17.12 8.03
CA TYR A 232 -37.43 -17.02 6.67
C TYR A 232 -37.37 -18.38 6.01
N GLU A 233 -38.05 -18.54 4.87
CA GLU A 233 -38.18 -19.79 4.13
C GLU A 233 -37.16 -19.95 2.95
N GLY A 234 -36.35 -18.92 2.70
CA GLY A 234 -35.47 -18.85 1.53
C GLY A 234 -36.02 -18.01 0.39
N ASP A 235 -35.17 -17.69 -0.58
CA ASP A 235 -35.52 -16.98 -1.84
C ASP A 235 -36.35 -15.70 -1.67
N GLY A 236 -36.18 -14.99 -0.56
CA GLY A 236 -36.94 -13.78 -0.25
C GLY A 236 -38.35 -14.05 0.26
N VAL A 237 -38.68 -15.30 0.58
CA VAL A 237 -39.95 -15.69 1.15
C VAL A 237 -39.88 -15.73 2.68
N VAL A 238 -40.86 -15.10 3.31
CA VAL A 238 -41.00 -15.08 4.77
C VAL A 238 -42.39 -15.60 5.13
N SER A 239 -42.47 -16.59 6.01
CA SER A 239 -43.74 -16.99 6.63
C SER A 239 -43.99 -16.16 7.86
N TYR A 240 -45.25 -15.91 8.18
CA TYR A 240 -45.69 -15.16 9.37
C TYR A 240 -46.91 -15.72 10.00
N THR A 241 -47.04 -15.48 11.30
CA THR A 241 -48.29 -15.66 12.04
C THR A 241 -48.58 -14.41 12.86
N VAL A 242 -49.76 -13.85 12.71
CA VAL A 242 -50.21 -12.66 13.40
C VAL A 242 -51.56 -12.87 14.02
N THR A 243 -51.80 -12.22 15.15
CA THR A 243 -53.13 -12.07 15.72
C THR A 243 -53.69 -10.68 15.34
N ALA A 244 -54.81 -10.64 14.68
CA ALA A 244 -55.40 -9.40 14.21
C ALA A 244 -56.93 -9.33 14.51
N LYS A 245 -57.45 -8.12 14.65
CA LYS A 245 -58.86 -7.80 14.73
C LYS A 245 -59.36 -7.28 13.39
N LYS A 246 -60.41 -7.91 12.84
CA LYS A 246 -61.06 -7.45 11.63
C LYS A 246 -62.02 -6.29 11.95
N PHE A 247 -62.04 -5.28 11.10
CA PHE A 247 -63.01 -4.21 11.16
C PHE A 247 -64.27 -4.62 10.37
N GLU A 248 -65.36 -4.95 11.03
CA GLU A 248 -66.64 -5.21 10.39
C GLU A 248 -67.47 -3.91 10.35
N LYS A 249 -67.94 -3.53 9.16
CA LYS A 249 -68.93 -2.46 9.02
C LYS A 249 -70.29 -2.98 9.32
N THR A 250 -70.85 -2.65 10.47
CA THR A 250 -72.30 -2.81 10.71
C THR A 250 -73.05 -1.51 10.30
N ALA A 251 -74.13 -1.68 9.59
CA ALA A 251 -74.82 -0.62 8.83
C ALA A 251 -75.50 0.45 9.69
N LEU A 252 -75.50 0.41 11.03
CA LEU A 252 -76.25 1.34 11.87
C LEU A 252 -75.51 2.07 13.01
N PHE A 253 -74.34 1.60 13.51
CA PHE A 253 -73.74 2.22 14.71
C PHE A 253 -72.20 2.18 14.79
N GLY A 254 -71.53 2.34 13.72
CA GLY A 254 -70.04 2.46 13.76
C GLY A 254 -69.30 1.11 13.58
N THR A 255 -68.01 1.17 13.64
CA THR A 255 -67.10 0.01 13.48
C THR A 255 -67.16 -0.86 14.72
N LEU A 256 -67.64 -2.10 14.62
CA LEU A 256 -67.56 -3.11 15.67
C LEU A 256 -66.27 -3.91 15.46
N PHE A 257 -65.47 -4.06 16.51
CA PHE A 257 -64.32 -4.94 16.48
C PHE A 257 -64.78 -6.39 16.63
N ALA A 258 -64.46 -7.21 15.65
CA ALA A 258 -64.61 -8.64 15.78
C ALA A 258 -63.58 -9.19 16.78
N ASN A 259 -63.78 -10.42 17.23
CA ASN A 259 -62.81 -11.14 18.04
C ASN A 259 -61.45 -11.19 17.32
N SER A 260 -60.36 -11.18 18.08
CA SER A 260 -59.03 -11.35 17.53
C SER A 260 -58.89 -12.79 16.97
N GLU A 261 -58.43 -12.86 15.72
CA GLU A 261 -58.17 -14.12 15.03
C GLU A 261 -56.68 -14.24 14.74
N GLN A 262 -56.11 -15.47 14.85
CA GLN A 262 -54.79 -15.77 14.41
C GLN A 262 -54.81 -16.08 12.91
N MET A 263 -53.95 -15.44 12.16
CA MET A 263 -53.80 -15.62 10.73
C MET A 263 -52.34 -15.91 10.39
N SER A 264 -52.09 -16.82 9.46
CA SER A 264 -50.77 -17.15 8.98
C SER A 264 -50.69 -16.99 7.48
N GLY A 265 -49.54 -16.71 7.00
CA GLY A 265 -49.32 -16.56 5.58
C GLY A 265 -47.85 -16.43 5.21
N THR A 266 -47.63 -16.08 3.94
CA THR A 266 -46.29 -15.85 3.39
C THR A 266 -46.22 -14.50 2.68
N ILE A 267 -45.06 -13.87 2.72
CA ILE A 267 -44.74 -12.68 1.93
C ILE A 267 -43.50 -13.00 1.09
N THR A 268 -43.56 -12.70 -0.17
CA THR A 268 -42.37 -12.69 -1.04
C THR A 268 -41.90 -11.25 -1.22
N TRP A 269 -40.69 -10.96 -0.77
CA TRP A 269 -40.08 -9.65 -0.87
C TRP A 269 -39.25 -9.49 -2.15
N GLY A 270 -39.27 -8.30 -2.73
CA GLY A 270 -38.38 -7.90 -3.80
C GLY A 270 -36.98 -7.56 -3.30
N SER A 271 -36.00 -7.45 -4.20
CA SER A 271 -34.64 -6.98 -3.88
C SER A 271 -34.58 -5.53 -3.37
N ASP A 272 -35.64 -4.78 -3.64
CA ASP A 272 -35.84 -3.38 -3.21
C ASP A 272 -36.66 -3.25 -1.92
N ASN A 273 -36.83 -4.34 -1.16
CA ASN A 273 -37.66 -4.42 0.06
C ASN A 273 -39.14 -4.08 -0.17
N SER A 274 -39.64 -4.24 -1.39
CA SER A 274 -41.09 -4.15 -1.68
C SER A 274 -41.73 -5.53 -1.62
N ILE A 275 -42.99 -5.58 -1.23
CA ILE A 275 -43.78 -6.83 -1.28
C ILE A 275 -44.13 -7.11 -2.75
N ARG A 276 -43.60 -8.22 -3.30
CA ARG A 276 -43.92 -8.70 -4.65
C ARG A 276 -45.23 -9.49 -4.68
N SER A 277 -45.40 -10.34 -3.71
CA SER A 277 -46.59 -11.16 -3.56
C SER A 277 -46.79 -11.55 -2.10
N SER A 278 -48.04 -11.85 -1.73
CA SER A 278 -48.37 -12.37 -0.41
C SER A 278 -49.59 -13.30 -0.52
N SER A 279 -49.63 -14.29 0.41
CA SER A 279 -50.82 -15.14 0.59
C SER A 279 -51.07 -15.28 2.09
N PRO A 280 -52.18 -14.76 2.63
CA PRO A 280 -53.24 -13.95 1.97
C PRO A 280 -52.72 -12.64 1.36
N LYS A 281 -53.50 -12.01 0.48
CA LYS A 281 -53.13 -10.74 -0.15
C LYS A 281 -53.06 -9.61 0.87
N LEU A 282 -51.91 -8.93 0.95
CA LEU A 282 -51.67 -7.80 1.86
C LEU A 282 -51.64 -6.46 1.10
N SER A 283 -52.13 -5.43 1.74
CA SER A 283 -51.95 -4.02 1.33
C SER A 283 -52.00 -3.13 2.58
N LYS A 284 -51.41 -1.92 2.47
CA LYS A 284 -51.51 -0.86 3.50
C LYS A 284 -52.57 0.17 3.11
#